data_9644fc0421cebe095af59da7c00ed000
#
_entry.id   9644fc0421cebe095af59da7c00ed000
#
_cell.length_a   1.000
_cell.length_b   1.000
_cell.length_c   1.000
_cell.angle_alpha   90.00
_cell.angle_beta   90.00
_cell.angle_gamma   90.00
#
_symmetry.space_group_name_H-M   'P 1'
#
loop_
_entity.id
_entity.type
_entity.pdbx_description
1 polymer ?
#
loop_
_entity_poly.entity_id
_entity_poly.type
_entity_poly.pdbx_seq_one_letter_code
_entity_poly.pdbx_strand_id
1 'polypeptide(L)'
;MSDRKVSITISVSLIAIILASSSIYMGYNGQQSANDQLRAATQEVSATKALISETAQKIDSLNQDIASLKGSADSRSVNAEQQLNDLKAQLTSLTERLSQQANVIDSLAAKVGVVNSSVQAITKGVDVRLAAINASTQIKGTPEEVYQQVRSSVVVVRSQTAQGSALGSGFVYSAGYIVTNYHVVQGATSVTVELFDGTSSAVTIVGQDQFADVAVLKVSNIPEQSKALEIGDSNILKVGQQVVAVGNPLGLTASLSTGVVSQMGRLIGPVQNIPLVVPVIQLDVLITNGNSGGPLLDLNGRVVGITNAGTTGGINFAIPSNIVKRVADSIIKTGKYEHPFVGYTGLTLTADSIKTSNVANVDQSTRGIMIVSVVQGSPAEKAGLIAANRINTPNGQGYQANDIIVSVNGKQVKSLEDWASYMEESVSPGQTIQLGVLRSGSVVTLTVVPTVRS
;
A
#
# COMPACT_ATOMS: atom_id res chain seq x y z
N MET A 1 28.52 59.58 -8.72
CA MET A 1 27.57 59.10 -7.68
C MET A 1 26.41 58.26 -8.22
N SER A 2 26.35 58.02 -9.54
CA SER A 2 25.30 57.22 -10.21
C SER A 2 25.56 55.71 -10.14
N ASP A 3 26.81 55.22 -10.18
CA ASP A 3 27.09 53.80 -10.36
C ASP A 3 26.92 52.91 -9.09
N ARG A 4 26.98 53.50 -7.89
CA ARG A 4 26.73 52.75 -6.66
C ARG A 4 25.25 52.38 -6.41
N LYS A 5 24.30 53.21 -6.93
CA LYS A 5 22.86 52.94 -6.77
C LYS A 5 22.39 51.79 -7.63
N VAL A 6 22.96 51.64 -8.83
CA VAL A 6 22.65 50.52 -9.75
C VAL A 6 23.16 49.20 -9.23
N SER A 7 24.33 49.20 -8.61
CA SER A 7 24.98 47.97 -8.09
C SER A 7 24.19 47.27 -6.95
N ILE A 8 23.60 48.06 -6.01
CA ILE A 8 22.84 47.49 -4.89
C ILE A 8 21.47 46.93 -5.35
N THR A 9 20.79 47.59 -6.29
CA THR A 9 19.51 47.10 -6.83
C THR A 9 19.69 45.86 -7.67
N ILE A 10 20.77 45.75 -8.43
CA ILE A 10 21.11 44.58 -9.24
C ILE A 10 21.45 43.37 -8.34
N SER A 11 22.17 43.59 -7.21
CA SER A 11 22.54 42.50 -6.30
C SER A 11 21.30 41.88 -5.62
N VAL A 12 20.30 42.67 -5.23
CA VAL A 12 19.06 42.15 -4.60
C VAL A 12 18.18 41.42 -5.63
N SER A 13 18.11 41.90 -6.87
CA SER A 13 17.37 41.22 -7.95
C SER A 13 18.05 39.93 -8.38
N LEU A 14 19.38 39.87 -8.38
CA LEU A 14 20.15 38.67 -8.75
C LEU A 14 19.95 37.55 -7.70
N ILE A 15 19.91 37.90 -6.42
CA ILE A 15 19.64 36.94 -5.33
C ILE A 15 18.24 36.35 -5.46
N ALA A 16 17.23 37.15 -5.80
CA ALA A 16 15.87 36.67 -6.01
C ALA A 16 15.74 35.73 -7.23
N ILE A 17 16.51 35.98 -8.29
CA ILE A 17 16.54 35.14 -9.50
C ILE A 17 17.29 33.84 -9.23
N ILE A 18 18.38 33.87 -8.47
CA ILE A 18 19.13 32.67 -8.08
C ILE A 18 18.30 31.75 -7.17
N LEU A 19 17.53 32.32 -6.24
CA LEU A 19 16.62 31.56 -5.38
C LEU A 19 15.43 30.95 -6.16
N ALA A 20 14.93 31.62 -7.19
CA ALA A 20 13.86 31.12 -8.04
C ALA A 20 14.32 30.04 -9.03
N SER A 21 15.55 30.14 -9.56
CA SER A 21 16.11 29.15 -10.47
C SER A 21 16.64 27.90 -9.77
N SER A 22 17.08 28.00 -8.51
CA SER A 22 17.52 26.86 -7.73
C SER A 22 16.38 25.90 -7.36
N SER A 23 15.15 26.39 -7.26
CA SER A 23 13.97 25.55 -7.01
C SER A 23 13.62 24.62 -8.18
N ILE A 24 14.05 24.92 -9.38
CA ILE A 24 13.79 24.11 -10.60
C ILE A 24 14.93 23.07 -10.84
N TYR A 25 16.13 23.32 -10.34
CA TYR A 25 17.30 22.44 -10.56
C TYR A 25 17.54 21.42 -9.43
N MET A 26 16.72 21.43 -8.37
CA MET A 26 16.87 20.58 -7.18
C MET A 26 16.38 19.14 -7.33
N GLY A 27 16.16 18.66 -8.54
CA GLY A 27 15.74 17.27 -8.77
C GLY A 27 16.86 16.22 -8.62
N TYR A 28 18.15 16.56 -8.60
CA TYR A 28 19.16 15.51 -8.73
C TYR A 28 20.44 15.57 -7.86
N ASN A 29 20.83 16.71 -7.24
CA ASN A 29 22.07 16.75 -6.43
C ASN A 29 22.11 17.86 -5.36
N GLY A 30 21.01 18.27 -4.79
CA GLY A 30 20.94 19.65 -4.31
C GLY A 30 20.79 19.91 -2.81
N GLN A 31 20.60 18.92 -1.93
CA GLN A 31 20.25 19.21 -0.54
C GLN A 31 21.36 19.95 0.24
N GLN A 32 22.60 19.59 0.00
CA GLN A 32 23.74 20.24 0.65
C GLN A 32 24.03 21.63 0.06
N SER A 33 23.93 21.77 -1.25
CA SER A 33 24.12 23.06 -1.96
C SER A 33 23.03 24.08 -1.64
N ALA A 34 21.77 23.66 -1.48
CA ALA A 34 20.67 24.56 -1.13
C ALA A 34 20.79 25.09 0.31
N ASN A 35 21.20 24.25 1.26
CA ASN A 35 21.45 24.64 2.63
C ASN A 35 22.65 25.62 2.75
N ASP A 36 23.68 25.41 1.94
CA ASP A 36 24.85 26.31 1.92
C ASP A 36 24.49 27.68 1.30
N GLN A 37 23.68 27.70 0.24
CA GLN A 37 23.17 28.94 -0.35
C GLN A 37 22.22 29.70 0.60
N LEU A 38 21.37 28.99 1.32
CA LEU A 38 20.48 29.60 2.33
C LEU A 38 21.29 30.15 3.51
N ARG A 39 22.32 29.46 3.95
CA ARG A 39 23.26 29.95 4.98
C ARG A 39 24.00 31.19 4.51
N ALA A 40 24.50 31.21 3.25
CA ALA A 40 25.16 32.36 2.67
C ALA A 40 24.19 33.58 2.57
N ALA A 41 22.96 33.39 2.11
CA ALA A 41 21.96 34.44 2.07
C ALA A 41 21.59 34.96 3.45
N THR A 42 21.49 34.09 4.46
CA THR A 42 21.23 34.47 5.87
C THR A 42 22.39 35.27 6.46
N GLN A 43 23.64 34.92 6.11
CA GLN A 43 24.82 35.67 6.52
C GLN A 43 24.85 37.06 5.86
N GLU A 44 24.52 37.19 4.57
CA GLU A 44 24.45 38.49 3.89
C GLU A 44 23.36 39.39 4.47
N VAL A 45 22.18 38.86 4.80
CA VAL A 45 21.12 39.59 5.50
C VAL A 45 21.59 40.07 6.86
N SER A 46 22.33 39.24 7.60
CA SER A 46 22.88 39.60 8.93
C SER A 46 23.98 40.67 8.83
N ALA A 47 24.87 40.58 7.83
CA ALA A 47 25.89 41.59 7.55
C ALA A 47 25.29 42.93 7.13
N THR A 48 24.25 42.89 6.29
CA THR A 48 23.53 44.12 5.87
C THR A 48 22.81 44.76 7.05
N LYS A 49 22.22 43.97 7.96
CA LYS A 49 21.60 44.43 9.19
C LYS A 49 22.60 45.13 10.16
N ALA A 50 23.81 44.55 10.26
CA ALA A 50 24.90 45.15 10.99
C ALA A 50 25.36 46.49 10.39
N LEU A 51 25.46 46.59 9.07
CA LEU A 51 25.83 47.82 8.38
C LEU A 51 24.77 48.93 8.55
N ILE A 52 23.50 48.58 8.58
CA ILE A 52 22.40 49.50 8.87
C ILE A 52 22.50 50.01 10.30
N SER A 53 22.81 49.15 11.26
CA SER A 53 23.00 49.53 12.66
C SER A 53 24.18 50.52 12.84
N GLU A 54 25.29 50.23 12.15
CA GLU A 54 26.46 51.13 12.16
C GLU A 54 26.12 52.50 11.53
N THR A 55 25.36 52.49 10.42
CA THR A 55 24.93 53.72 9.74
C THR A 55 23.98 54.54 10.63
N ALA A 56 23.07 53.87 11.36
CA ALA A 56 22.18 54.52 12.33
C ALA A 56 22.97 55.21 13.46
N GLN A 57 24.01 54.53 14.00
CA GLN A 57 24.89 55.12 15.02
C GLN A 57 25.65 56.36 14.50
N LYS A 58 26.11 56.32 13.22
CA LYS A 58 26.74 57.48 12.59
C LYS A 58 25.76 58.65 12.40
N ILE A 59 24.49 58.37 12.09
CA ILE A 59 23.44 59.37 12.03
C ILE A 59 23.19 60.04 13.39
N ASP A 60 23.17 59.21 14.47
CA ASP A 60 23.00 59.76 15.81
C ASP A 60 24.19 60.63 16.24
N SER A 61 25.41 60.23 15.90
CA SER A 61 26.62 61.04 16.12
C SER A 61 26.56 62.38 15.36
N LEU A 62 26.18 62.36 14.10
CA LEU A 62 25.99 63.55 13.29
C LEU A 62 24.89 64.51 13.86
N ASN A 63 23.82 63.95 14.43
CA ASN A 63 22.79 64.73 15.10
C ASN A 63 23.33 65.42 16.35
N GLN A 64 24.22 64.77 17.10
CA GLN A 64 24.90 65.38 18.26
C GLN A 64 25.86 66.49 17.84
N ASP A 65 26.61 66.29 16.76
CA ASP A 65 27.52 67.30 16.20
C ASP A 65 26.75 68.53 15.70
N ILE A 66 25.61 68.35 15.05
CA ILE A 66 24.70 69.42 14.65
C ILE A 66 24.17 70.19 15.85
N ALA A 67 23.80 69.48 16.93
CA ALA A 67 23.34 70.12 18.17
C ALA A 67 24.43 70.93 18.85
N SER A 68 25.70 70.46 18.84
CA SER A 68 26.86 71.16 19.39
C SER A 68 27.21 72.40 18.54
N LEU A 69 27.17 72.29 17.19
CA LEU A 69 27.37 73.44 16.28
C LEU A 69 26.31 74.51 16.44
N LYS A 70 25.05 74.16 16.74
CA LYS A 70 23.97 75.06 17.00
C LYS A 70 24.19 75.90 18.26
N GLY A 71 24.82 75.30 19.30
CA GLY A 71 25.21 76.02 20.56
C GLY A 71 26.34 77.03 20.36
N SER A 72 27.18 76.90 19.36
CA SER A 72 28.30 77.80 19.05
C SER A 72 28.02 78.84 17.96
N ALA A 73 26.82 78.79 17.32
CA ALA A 73 26.49 79.59 16.13
C ALA A 73 25.75 80.91 16.40
N ASP A 74 25.58 81.32 17.69
CA ASP A 74 24.94 82.62 18.02
C ASP A 74 25.73 83.86 17.60
N SER A 75 26.80 83.70 16.79
CA SER A 75 27.69 84.83 16.45
C SER A 75 28.04 84.98 14.97
N ARG A 76 27.58 84.16 14.01
CA ARG A 76 27.99 84.33 12.62
C ARG A 76 27.00 83.77 11.56
N SER A 77 26.29 84.77 10.94
CA SER A 77 25.95 84.77 9.52
C SER A 77 24.86 83.83 8.98
N VAL A 78 23.87 84.41 8.27
CA VAL A 78 22.76 83.86 7.48
C VAL A 78 23.16 82.65 6.61
N ASN A 79 24.40 82.59 6.16
CA ASN A 79 24.94 81.47 5.35
C ASN A 79 25.11 80.15 6.14
N ALA A 80 25.39 80.20 7.44
CA ALA A 80 25.54 79.03 8.29
C ALA A 80 24.17 78.36 8.59
N GLU A 81 23.11 79.16 8.77
CA GLU A 81 21.75 78.66 8.96
C GLU A 81 21.20 77.94 7.69
N GLN A 82 21.52 78.46 6.51
CA GLN A 82 21.10 77.82 5.25
C GLN A 82 21.80 76.48 5.02
N GLN A 83 23.09 76.41 5.29
CA GLN A 83 23.87 75.15 5.24
C GLN A 83 23.38 74.16 6.30
N LEU A 84 23.04 74.60 7.52
CA LEU A 84 22.47 73.72 8.57
C LEU A 84 21.09 73.17 8.16
N ASN A 85 20.24 74.00 7.56
CA ASN A 85 18.93 73.54 7.07
C ASN A 85 19.03 72.53 5.92
N ASP A 86 19.97 72.76 4.98
CA ASP A 86 20.26 71.81 3.90
C ASP A 86 20.80 70.47 4.44
N LEU A 87 21.68 70.51 5.46
CA LEU A 87 22.19 69.34 6.13
C LEU A 87 21.09 68.57 6.85
N LYS A 88 20.16 69.27 7.54
CA LYS A 88 19.01 68.67 8.20
C LYS A 88 18.06 68.00 7.21
N ALA A 89 17.80 68.67 6.06
CA ALA A 89 16.97 68.09 4.99
C ALA A 89 17.60 66.83 4.41
N GLN A 90 18.92 66.85 4.19
CA GLN A 90 19.66 65.66 3.73
C GLN A 90 19.63 64.50 4.76
N LEU A 91 19.78 64.84 6.05
CA LEU A 91 19.69 63.84 7.15
C LEU A 91 18.31 63.21 7.24
N THR A 92 17.23 64.01 7.11
CA THR A 92 15.85 63.53 7.11
C THR A 92 15.63 62.57 5.92
N SER A 93 16.04 62.99 4.71
CA SER A 93 15.95 62.13 3.54
C SER A 93 16.75 60.81 3.68
N LEU A 94 17.92 60.88 4.32
CA LEU A 94 18.75 59.69 4.56
C LEU A 94 18.07 58.73 5.55
N THR A 95 17.47 59.29 6.65
CA THR A 95 16.75 58.53 7.66
C THR A 95 15.50 57.85 7.08
N GLU A 96 14.73 58.54 6.21
CA GLU A 96 13.59 57.96 5.51
C GLU A 96 14.00 56.79 4.57
N ARG A 97 15.10 56.97 3.85
CA ARG A 97 15.65 55.92 2.96
C ARG A 97 16.14 54.71 3.77
N LEU A 98 16.75 54.96 4.95
CA LEU A 98 17.18 53.87 5.84
C LEU A 98 15.98 53.06 6.37
N SER A 99 14.91 53.77 6.76
CA SER A 99 13.67 53.12 7.20
C SER A 99 13.02 52.30 6.10
N GLN A 100 13.00 52.83 4.87
CA GLN A 100 12.48 52.07 3.69
C GLN A 100 13.32 50.79 3.41
N GLN A 101 14.66 50.90 3.51
CA GLN A 101 15.53 49.74 3.36
C GLN A 101 15.37 48.69 4.46
N ALA A 102 15.17 49.12 5.72
CA ALA A 102 14.86 48.22 6.83
C ALA A 102 13.57 47.42 6.56
N ASN A 103 12.53 48.07 6.12
CA ASN A 103 11.26 47.43 5.76
C ASN A 103 11.42 46.38 4.62
N VAL A 104 12.26 46.69 3.63
CA VAL A 104 12.60 45.74 2.53
C VAL A 104 13.33 44.52 3.06
N ILE A 105 14.25 44.71 3.99
CA ILE A 105 15.01 43.61 4.60
C ILE A 105 14.10 42.72 5.44
N ASP A 106 13.21 43.30 6.25
CA ASP A 106 12.25 42.53 7.02
C ASP A 106 11.27 41.74 6.12
N SER A 107 10.83 42.34 5.01
CA SER A 107 10.05 41.62 4.00
C SER A 107 10.83 40.47 3.34
N LEU A 108 12.12 40.68 3.06
CA LEU A 108 12.98 39.66 2.49
C LEU A 108 13.25 38.52 3.48
N ALA A 109 13.50 38.85 4.75
CA ALA A 109 13.67 37.88 5.82
C ALA A 109 12.43 37.00 6.01
N ALA A 110 11.23 37.61 5.95
CA ALA A 110 9.97 36.88 5.98
C ALA A 110 9.82 35.91 4.79
N LYS A 111 10.17 36.36 3.56
CA LYS A 111 10.14 35.51 2.36
C LYS A 111 11.14 34.35 2.44
N VAL A 112 12.34 34.59 2.97
CA VAL A 112 13.36 33.54 3.22
C VAL A 112 12.82 32.52 4.24
N GLY A 113 12.12 32.99 5.28
CA GLY A 113 11.44 32.09 6.23
C GLY A 113 10.40 31.18 5.58
N VAL A 114 9.58 31.73 4.69
CA VAL A 114 8.57 30.97 3.93
C VAL A 114 9.23 29.95 3.01
N VAL A 115 10.28 30.37 2.27
CA VAL A 115 11.05 29.45 1.39
C VAL A 115 11.69 28.33 2.20
N ASN A 116 12.29 28.63 3.34
CA ASN A 116 12.88 27.61 4.20
C ASN A 116 11.85 26.61 4.72
N SER A 117 10.68 27.09 5.14
CA SER A 117 9.57 26.22 5.56
C SER A 117 9.07 25.33 4.41
N SER A 118 8.99 25.88 3.21
CA SER A 118 8.61 25.14 1.99
C SER A 118 9.64 24.09 1.62
N VAL A 119 10.93 24.42 1.70
CA VAL A 119 12.05 23.48 1.47
C VAL A 119 12.00 22.33 2.49
N GLN A 120 11.79 22.63 3.78
CA GLN A 120 11.65 21.61 4.80
C GLN A 120 10.44 20.68 4.56
N ALA A 121 9.31 21.23 4.13
CA ALA A 121 8.12 20.46 3.79
C ALA A 121 8.36 19.55 2.57
N ILE A 122 9.03 20.07 1.54
CA ILE A 122 9.44 19.30 0.34
C ILE A 122 10.42 18.20 0.73
N THR A 123 11.44 18.50 1.53
CA THR A 123 12.42 17.52 2.01
C THR A 123 11.73 16.39 2.75
N LYS A 124 10.85 16.72 3.70
CA LYS A 124 10.07 15.72 4.45
C LYS A 124 9.17 14.91 3.51
N GLY A 125 8.56 15.55 2.52
CA GLY A 125 7.75 14.87 1.50
C GLY A 125 8.59 13.95 0.59
N VAL A 126 9.82 14.34 0.25
CA VAL A 126 10.77 13.52 -0.51
C VAL A 126 11.25 12.34 0.34
N ASP A 127 11.58 12.55 1.62
CA ASP A 127 12.02 11.48 2.52
C ASP A 127 10.93 10.43 2.71
N VAL A 128 9.66 10.87 2.88
CA VAL A 128 8.51 9.97 2.97
C VAL A 128 8.30 9.21 1.65
N ARG A 129 8.42 9.88 0.50
CA ARG A 129 8.31 9.22 -0.80
C ARG A 129 9.49 8.29 -1.08
N LEU A 130 10.69 8.67 -0.70
CA LEU A 130 11.89 7.84 -0.84
C LEU A 130 11.81 6.61 0.08
N ALA A 131 11.31 6.78 1.32
CA ALA A 131 11.02 5.67 2.21
C ALA A 131 9.92 4.75 1.64
N ALA A 132 8.86 5.31 1.07
CA ALA A 132 7.81 4.55 0.39
C ALA A 132 8.31 3.86 -0.89
N ILE A 133 9.15 4.53 -1.69
CA ILE A 133 9.83 3.95 -2.86
C ILE A 133 10.81 2.87 -2.40
N ASN A 134 11.62 3.10 -1.39
CA ASN A 134 12.54 2.10 -0.84
C ASN A 134 11.77 0.93 -0.21
N ALA A 135 10.63 1.16 0.42
CA ALA A 135 9.74 0.10 0.90
C ALA A 135 9.06 -0.66 -0.25
N SER A 136 8.76 0.01 -1.38
CA SER A 136 8.12 -0.58 -2.55
C SER A 136 9.10 -1.14 -3.58
N THR A 137 10.36 -0.67 -3.59
CA THR A 137 11.43 -1.09 -4.52
C THR A 137 12.57 -1.85 -3.85
N GLN A 138 12.45 -2.21 -2.57
CA GLN A 138 13.32 -3.24 -2.02
C GLN A 138 12.92 -4.60 -2.59
N ILE A 139 13.17 -4.80 -3.89
CA ILE A 139 13.46 -6.14 -4.42
C ILE A 139 14.78 -6.52 -3.74
N LYS A 140 14.67 -7.04 -2.53
CA LYS A 140 15.80 -7.53 -1.75
C LYS A 140 15.97 -9.00 -2.11
N GLY A 141 16.61 -9.26 -3.18
CA GLY A 141 17.09 -10.60 -3.43
C GLY A 141 16.74 -11.12 -4.82
N THR A 142 17.64 -11.91 -5.32
CA THR A 142 17.41 -12.80 -6.45
C THR A 142 16.56 -13.99 -5.99
N PRO A 143 15.89 -14.73 -6.88
CA PRO A 143 15.24 -15.99 -6.52
C PRO A 143 16.14 -16.97 -5.76
N GLU A 144 17.45 -16.95 -6.08
CA GLU A 144 18.45 -17.76 -5.38
C GLU A 144 18.60 -17.33 -3.90
N GLU A 145 18.74 -16.03 -3.63
CA GLU A 145 18.86 -15.51 -2.26
C GLU A 145 17.60 -15.80 -1.45
N VAL A 146 16.41 -15.62 -2.03
CA VAL A 146 15.13 -15.99 -1.40
C VAL A 146 15.13 -17.47 -1.05
N TYR A 147 15.53 -18.34 -1.99
CA TYR A 147 15.62 -19.77 -1.74
C TYR A 147 16.55 -20.10 -0.59
N GLN A 148 17.77 -19.56 -0.58
CA GLN A 148 18.73 -19.79 0.50
C GLN A 148 18.20 -19.33 1.87
N GLN A 149 17.45 -18.22 1.89
CA GLN A 149 16.84 -17.68 3.10
C GLN A 149 15.76 -18.59 3.69
N VAL A 150 14.91 -19.21 2.83
CA VAL A 150 13.68 -19.87 3.29
C VAL A 150 13.74 -21.39 3.28
N ARG A 151 14.67 -22.01 2.55
CA ARG A 151 14.72 -23.47 2.32
C ARG A 151 14.72 -24.31 3.60
N SER A 152 15.35 -23.81 4.66
CA SER A 152 15.39 -24.53 5.95
C SER A 152 14.03 -24.55 6.66
N SER A 153 13.11 -23.70 6.25
CA SER A 153 11.77 -23.57 6.82
C SER A 153 10.70 -24.24 5.96
N VAL A 154 11.07 -24.79 4.80
CA VAL A 154 10.17 -25.56 3.93
C VAL A 154 10.34 -27.04 4.22
N VAL A 155 9.23 -27.74 4.38
CA VAL A 155 9.21 -29.15 4.79
C VAL A 155 8.50 -30.02 3.74
N VAL A 156 8.84 -31.32 3.73
CA VAL A 156 8.06 -32.34 3.05
C VAL A 156 6.93 -32.79 3.96
N VAL A 157 5.72 -32.87 3.42
CA VAL A 157 4.57 -33.44 4.13
C VAL A 157 4.21 -34.78 3.47
N ARG A 158 4.30 -35.85 4.23
CA ARG A 158 3.90 -37.19 3.79
C ARG A 158 2.67 -37.63 4.57
N SER A 159 1.62 -37.94 3.87
CA SER A 159 0.40 -38.47 4.47
C SER A 159 0.14 -39.89 3.99
N GLN A 160 -0.31 -40.75 4.89
CA GLN A 160 -0.74 -42.11 4.61
C GLN A 160 -2.25 -42.17 4.73
N THR A 161 -2.90 -42.69 3.69
CA THR A 161 -4.34 -42.92 3.68
C THR A 161 -4.62 -44.42 3.48
N ALA A 162 -5.87 -44.82 3.63
CA ALA A 162 -6.28 -46.18 3.32
C ALA A 162 -6.12 -46.57 1.82
N GLN A 163 -6.07 -45.61 0.93
CA GLN A 163 -5.94 -45.77 -0.52
C GLN A 163 -4.51 -45.64 -1.04
N GLY A 164 -3.58 -45.19 -0.20
CA GLY A 164 -2.19 -44.97 -0.59
C GLY A 164 -1.52 -43.84 0.16
N SER A 165 -0.40 -43.36 -0.36
CA SER A 165 0.33 -42.22 0.21
C SER A 165 0.20 -40.98 -0.67
N ALA A 166 0.11 -39.81 -0.06
CA ALA A 166 0.24 -38.53 -0.71
C ALA A 166 1.51 -37.79 -0.25
N LEU A 167 2.04 -36.98 -1.14
CA LEU A 167 3.24 -36.20 -0.93
C LEU A 167 2.95 -34.73 -1.28
N GLY A 168 3.32 -33.83 -0.39
CA GLY A 168 3.25 -32.39 -0.58
C GLY A 168 4.36 -31.67 0.17
N SER A 169 4.27 -30.38 0.18
CA SER A 169 5.15 -29.48 0.92
C SER A 169 4.37 -28.77 2.03
N GLY A 170 5.11 -28.16 2.93
CA GLY A 170 4.61 -27.25 3.94
C GLY A 170 5.70 -26.26 4.32
N PHE A 171 5.39 -25.35 5.19
CA PHE A 171 6.38 -24.44 5.74
C PHE A 171 6.10 -24.13 7.21
N VAL A 172 7.16 -23.77 7.94
CA VAL A 172 7.05 -23.35 9.33
C VAL A 172 6.32 -22.02 9.39
N TYR A 173 5.10 -22.03 9.95
CA TYR A 173 4.23 -20.88 10.07
C TYR A 173 4.47 -20.09 11.36
N SER A 174 4.59 -20.82 12.46
CA SER A 174 4.94 -20.27 13.78
C SER A 174 5.58 -21.36 14.62
N ALA A 175 6.02 -21.06 15.84
CA ALA A 175 6.67 -22.02 16.72
C ALA A 175 5.79 -23.25 16.96
N GLY A 176 6.23 -24.40 16.47
CA GLY A 176 5.55 -25.70 16.60
C GLY A 176 4.39 -25.92 15.60
N TYR A 177 4.17 -24.99 14.63
CA TYR A 177 3.11 -25.14 13.65
C TYR A 177 3.63 -25.05 12.21
N ILE A 178 3.13 -25.96 11.39
CA ILE A 178 3.39 -26.03 9.95
C ILE A 178 2.06 -25.84 9.23
N VAL A 179 2.08 -25.07 8.15
CA VAL A 179 0.94 -24.91 7.25
C VAL A 179 1.21 -25.66 5.95
N THR A 180 0.17 -26.32 5.44
CA THR A 180 0.15 -27.05 4.18
C THR A 180 -1.24 -26.97 3.56
N ASN A 181 -1.48 -27.60 2.40
CA ASN A 181 -2.81 -27.74 1.85
C ASN A 181 -3.65 -28.82 2.55
N TYR A 182 -4.97 -28.62 2.56
CA TYR A 182 -5.94 -29.62 3.00
C TYR A 182 -5.82 -30.93 2.20
N HIS A 183 -5.76 -30.82 0.86
CA HIS A 183 -5.72 -32.03 0.01
C HIS A 183 -4.48 -32.90 0.23
N VAL A 184 -3.39 -32.33 0.74
CA VAL A 184 -2.17 -33.08 1.09
C VAL A 184 -2.40 -34.01 2.27
N VAL A 185 -3.31 -33.64 3.19
CA VAL A 185 -3.57 -34.40 4.44
C VAL A 185 -4.99 -34.98 4.51
N GLN A 186 -5.78 -34.81 3.45
CA GLN A 186 -7.17 -35.28 3.39
C GLN A 186 -7.26 -36.79 3.59
N GLY A 187 -8.04 -37.22 4.55
CA GLY A 187 -8.26 -38.64 4.83
C GLY A 187 -7.03 -39.39 5.35
N ALA A 188 -5.99 -38.65 5.77
CA ALA A 188 -4.77 -39.27 6.29
C ALA A 188 -5.02 -39.97 7.63
N THR A 189 -4.52 -41.21 7.75
CA THR A 189 -4.47 -41.99 9.00
C THR A 189 -3.21 -41.65 9.80
N SER A 190 -2.16 -41.20 9.13
CA SER A 190 -0.95 -40.67 9.74
C SER A 190 -0.31 -39.62 8.83
N VAL A 191 0.32 -38.64 9.46
CA VAL A 191 1.08 -37.57 8.76
C VAL A 191 2.44 -37.46 9.39
N THR A 192 3.47 -37.41 8.56
CA THR A 192 4.85 -37.12 8.96
C THR A 192 5.37 -35.92 8.19
N VAL A 193 6.23 -35.16 8.82
CA VAL A 193 6.97 -34.08 8.14
C VAL A 193 8.44 -34.41 8.14
N GLU A 194 9.10 -34.18 7.02
CA GLU A 194 10.55 -34.28 6.92
C GLU A 194 11.10 -32.84 6.85
N LEU A 195 11.92 -32.51 7.82
CA LEU A 195 12.53 -31.22 8.00
C LEU A 195 13.79 -31.11 7.12
N PHE A 196 14.29 -29.89 6.96
CA PHE A 196 15.44 -29.62 6.08
C PHE A 196 16.72 -30.41 6.44
N ASP A 197 16.91 -30.75 7.70
CA ASP A 197 18.04 -31.55 8.16
C ASP A 197 17.87 -33.05 7.94
N GLY A 198 16.80 -33.47 7.29
CA GLY A 198 16.44 -34.87 7.06
C GLY A 198 15.73 -35.54 8.26
N THR A 199 15.51 -34.82 9.35
CA THR A 199 14.76 -35.34 10.50
C THR A 199 13.29 -35.51 10.13
N SER A 200 12.76 -36.72 10.32
CA SER A 200 11.33 -37.00 10.17
C SER A 200 10.63 -36.98 11.53
N SER A 201 9.52 -36.30 11.61
CA SER A 201 8.70 -36.18 12.82
C SER A 201 7.24 -36.52 12.51
N ALA A 202 6.62 -37.33 13.38
CA ALA A 202 5.16 -37.45 13.35
C ALA A 202 4.53 -36.16 13.80
N VAL A 203 3.42 -35.79 13.16
CA VAL A 203 2.69 -34.56 13.47
C VAL A 203 1.23 -34.85 13.77
N THR A 204 0.59 -33.90 14.47
CA THR A 204 -0.85 -33.92 14.71
C THR A 204 -1.50 -32.89 13.83
N ILE A 205 -2.58 -33.25 13.14
CA ILE A 205 -3.44 -32.29 12.43
C ILE A 205 -4.21 -31.49 13.48
N VAL A 206 -3.93 -30.19 13.61
CA VAL A 206 -4.65 -29.28 14.52
C VAL A 206 -6.06 -29.02 14.02
N GLY A 207 -6.16 -28.79 12.73
CA GLY A 207 -7.39 -28.59 12.00
C GLY A 207 -7.11 -28.43 10.51
N GLN A 208 -8.18 -28.48 9.75
CA GLN A 208 -8.11 -28.43 8.31
C GLN A 208 -9.34 -27.72 7.75
N ASP A 209 -9.19 -27.05 6.64
CA ASP A 209 -10.22 -26.32 5.96
C ASP A 209 -10.25 -26.66 4.48
N GLN A 210 -11.34 -27.31 4.05
CA GLN A 210 -11.50 -27.75 2.66
C GLN A 210 -11.85 -26.59 1.71
N PHE A 211 -12.50 -25.53 2.21
CA PHE A 211 -12.97 -24.43 1.38
C PHE A 211 -11.87 -23.45 0.99
N ALA A 212 -10.84 -23.33 1.84
CA ALA A 212 -9.63 -22.58 1.54
C ALA A 212 -8.45 -23.48 1.17
N ASP A 213 -8.62 -24.81 1.19
CA ASP A 213 -7.57 -25.80 0.98
C ASP A 213 -6.33 -25.57 1.87
N VAL A 214 -6.54 -25.37 3.17
CA VAL A 214 -5.51 -25.12 4.18
C VAL A 214 -5.58 -26.14 5.29
N ALA A 215 -4.44 -26.63 5.75
CA ALA A 215 -4.32 -27.45 6.95
C ALA A 215 -3.20 -26.95 7.85
N VAL A 216 -3.36 -27.11 9.16
CA VAL A 216 -2.36 -26.76 10.17
C VAL A 216 -1.94 -28.02 10.89
N LEU A 217 -0.63 -28.24 10.92
CA LEU A 217 0.01 -29.38 11.58
C LEU A 217 0.79 -28.89 12.80
N LYS A 218 0.75 -29.66 13.87
CA LYS A 218 1.56 -29.42 15.06
C LYS A 218 2.71 -30.43 15.11
N VAL A 219 3.90 -29.90 15.24
CA VAL A 219 5.14 -30.67 15.38
C VAL A 219 5.79 -30.39 16.74
N SER A 220 6.33 -31.41 17.38
CA SER A 220 6.90 -31.28 18.73
C SER A 220 8.23 -30.53 18.74
N ASN A 221 9.07 -30.77 17.74
CA ASN A 221 10.41 -30.19 17.65
C ASN A 221 10.62 -29.61 16.24
N ILE A 222 10.98 -28.37 16.17
CA ILE A 222 11.45 -27.70 14.95
C ILE A 222 12.92 -27.33 15.20
N PRO A 223 13.86 -27.73 14.32
CA PRO A 223 15.25 -27.32 14.43
C PRO A 223 15.41 -25.81 14.45
N GLU A 224 16.37 -25.28 15.18
CA GLU A 224 16.59 -23.84 15.36
C GLU A 224 16.79 -23.09 14.03
N GLN A 225 17.39 -23.75 13.05
CA GLN A 225 17.58 -23.20 11.70
C GLN A 225 16.29 -23.08 10.89
N SER A 226 15.23 -23.85 11.26
CA SER A 226 13.92 -23.83 10.58
C SER A 226 13.00 -22.81 11.24
N LYS A 227 13.22 -21.54 10.92
CA LYS A 227 12.45 -20.42 11.50
C LYS A 227 11.10 -20.28 10.84
N ALA A 228 10.14 -19.70 11.56
CA ALA A 228 8.86 -19.29 10.96
C ALA A 228 9.10 -18.31 9.82
N LEU A 229 8.43 -18.52 8.68
CA LEU A 229 8.46 -17.60 7.56
C LEU A 229 7.59 -16.37 7.84
N GLU A 230 8.06 -15.22 7.42
CA GLU A 230 7.27 -13.99 7.49
C GLU A 230 6.09 -14.06 6.52
N ILE A 231 4.88 -13.77 7.00
CA ILE A 231 3.69 -13.71 6.17
C ILE A 231 3.57 -12.29 5.60
N GLY A 232 3.66 -12.17 4.29
CA GLY A 232 3.47 -10.93 3.55
C GLY A 232 1.99 -10.64 3.30
N ASP A 233 1.71 -9.45 2.78
CA ASP A 233 0.36 -9.01 2.40
C ASP A 233 0.09 -9.33 0.92
N SER A 234 -0.77 -10.31 0.65
CA SER A 234 -1.14 -10.68 -0.72
C SER A 234 -1.94 -9.59 -1.46
N ASN A 235 -2.55 -8.61 -0.76
CA ASN A 235 -3.33 -7.55 -1.39
C ASN A 235 -2.48 -6.50 -2.11
N ILE A 236 -1.18 -6.44 -1.81
CA ILE A 236 -0.25 -5.53 -2.51
C ILE A 236 0.34 -6.12 -3.79
N LEU A 237 0.12 -7.42 -4.04
CA LEU A 237 0.60 -8.08 -5.25
C LEU A 237 0.01 -7.44 -6.51
N LYS A 238 0.80 -7.44 -7.57
CA LYS A 238 0.41 -6.89 -8.86
C LYS A 238 0.61 -7.93 -9.97
N VAL A 239 -0.25 -7.92 -10.95
CA VAL A 239 -0.06 -8.70 -12.18
C VAL A 239 1.28 -8.32 -12.82
N GLY A 240 2.07 -9.32 -13.20
CA GLY A 240 3.43 -9.17 -13.69
C GLY A 240 4.50 -9.13 -12.58
N GLN A 241 4.12 -9.09 -11.29
CA GLN A 241 5.08 -9.15 -10.19
C GLN A 241 5.74 -10.52 -10.10
N GLN A 242 7.06 -10.53 -10.02
CA GLN A 242 7.83 -11.77 -9.85
C GLN A 242 7.59 -12.39 -8.49
N VAL A 243 7.44 -13.71 -8.49
CA VAL A 243 7.24 -14.54 -7.29
C VAL A 243 8.04 -15.84 -7.41
N VAL A 244 8.27 -16.45 -6.27
CA VAL A 244 9.08 -17.65 -6.11
C VAL A 244 8.26 -18.70 -5.37
N ALA A 245 8.12 -19.90 -5.94
CA ALA A 245 7.57 -21.04 -5.24
C ALA A 245 8.71 -21.95 -4.77
N VAL A 246 8.67 -22.34 -3.51
CA VAL A 246 9.60 -23.30 -2.95
C VAL A 246 8.83 -24.49 -2.42
N GLY A 247 9.16 -25.67 -2.91
CA GLY A 247 8.56 -26.92 -2.49
C GLY A 247 9.62 -27.99 -2.35
N ASN A 248 9.21 -29.16 -1.89
CA ASN A 248 10.11 -30.32 -1.81
C ASN A 248 9.49 -31.52 -2.53
N PRO A 249 9.36 -31.45 -3.88
CA PRO A 249 8.87 -32.58 -4.66
C PRO A 249 9.89 -33.71 -4.57
N LEU A 250 9.46 -34.88 -4.22
CA LEU A 250 10.29 -36.10 -4.15
C LEU A 250 11.15 -36.29 -2.86
N GLY A 251 11.17 -35.32 -1.94
CA GLY A 251 11.95 -35.46 -0.68
C GLY A 251 13.48 -35.47 -0.88
N LEU A 252 13.97 -34.93 -2.04
CA LEU A 252 15.41 -35.03 -2.32
C LEU A 252 16.17 -33.74 -1.97
N THR A 253 15.58 -32.59 -2.16
CA THR A 253 16.02 -31.24 -1.75
C THR A 253 14.94 -30.25 -2.13
N ALA A 254 14.80 -29.18 -1.36
CA ALA A 254 13.84 -28.12 -1.71
C ALA A 254 14.07 -27.65 -3.16
N SER A 255 13.00 -27.61 -3.96
CA SER A 255 13.03 -27.19 -5.36
C SER A 255 12.49 -25.77 -5.47
N LEU A 256 13.11 -25.00 -6.33
CA LEU A 256 12.74 -23.63 -6.66
C LEU A 256 12.03 -23.57 -8.01
N SER A 257 10.89 -22.90 -8.07
CA SER A 257 10.27 -22.47 -9.31
C SER A 257 10.03 -20.95 -9.26
N THR A 258 10.22 -20.25 -10.35
CA THR A 258 10.02 -18.79 -10.42
C THR A 258 9.12 -18.44 -11.58
N GLY A 259 8.39 -17.36 -11.47
CA GLY A 259 7.49 -16.84 -12.49
C GLY A 259 6.86 -15.54 -12.02
N VAL A 260 5.69 -15.21 -12.54
CA VAL A 260 4.97 -13.98 -12.21
C VAL A 260 3.53 -14.24 -11.79
N VAL A 261 2.95 -13.28 -11.10
CA VAL A 261 1.50 -13.23 -10.88
C VAL A 261 0.82 -12.96 -12.21
N SER A 262 -0.01 -13.87 -12.68
CA SER A 262 -0.76 -13.74 -13.94
C SER A 262 -2.10 -13.04 -13.75
N GLN A 263 -2.78 -13.29 -12.61
CA GLN A 263 -4.03 -12.62 -12.23
C GLN A 263 -4.28 -12.75 -10.73
N MET A 264 -5.04 -11.83 -10.19
CA MET A 264 -5.47 -11.82 -8.79
C MET A 264 -6.96 -12.11 -8.67
N GLY A 265 -7.36 -12.73 -7.55
CA GLY A 265 -8.76 -12.84 -7.15
C GLY A 265 -9.62 -13.77 -7.99
N ARG A 266 -9.03 -14.74 -8.71
CA ARG A 266 -9.80 -15.69 -9.52
C ARG A 266 -10.67 -16.61 -8.65
N LEU A 267 -11.96 -16.71 -8.97
CA LEU A 267 -12.79 -17.81 -8.49
C LEU A 267 -12.69 -18.95 -9.50
N ILE A 268 -12.20 -20.06 -9.02
CA ILE A 268 -12.07 -21.29 -9.84
C ILE A 268 -13.03 -22.35 -9.34
N GLY A 269 -13.48 -23.21 -10.24
CA GLY A 269 -14.27 -24.38 -9.87
C GLY A 269 -13.49 -25.34 -8.97
N PRO A 270 -14.10 -26.45 -8.55
CA PRO A 270 -13.43 -27.45 -7.73
C PRO A 270 -12.10 -27.88 -8.34
N VAL A 271 -11.04 -27.84 -7.54
CA VAL A 271 -9.71 -28.32 -7.91
C VAL A 271 -9.50 -29.65 -7.17
N GLN A 272 -9.18 -30.72 -7.90
CA GLN A 272 -9.02 -32.07 -7.32
C GLN A 272 -10.21 -32.49 -6.43
N ASN A 273 -11.43 -32.14 -6.82
CA ASN A 273 -12.67 -32.35 -6.08
C ASN A 273 -12.81 -31.55 -4.76
N ILE A 274 -11.98 -30.54 -4.55
CA ILE A 274 -12.07 -29.63 -3.42
C ILE A 274 -12.93 -28.44 -3.81
N PRO A 275 -14.00 -28.13 -3.05
CA PRO A 275 -14.94 -27.04 -3.36
C PRO A 275 -14.34 -25.70 -2.89
N LEU A 276 -13.30 -25.20 -3.56
CA LEU A 276 -12.73 -23.90 -3.23
C LEU A 276 -13.78 -22.80 -3.30
N VAL A 277 -13.90 -22.02 -2.23
CA VAL A 277 -14.79 -20.85 -2.15
C VAL A 277 -14.00 -19.55 -2.03
N VAL A 278 -12.69 -19.64 -1.83
CA VAL A 278 -11.78 -18.50 -1.70
C VAL A 278 -11.23 -18.09 -3.07
N PRO A 279 -10.99 -16.80 -3.29
CA PRO A 279 -10.28 -16.36 -4.49
C PRO A 279 -8.83 -16.80 -4.44
N VAL A 280 -8.27 -17.10 -5.61
CA VAL A 280 -6.89 -17.57 -5.77
C VAL A 280 -6.06 -16.60 -6.61
N ILE A 281 -4.74 -16.68 -6.43
CA ILE A 281 -3.74 -16.03 -7.26
C ILE A 281 -3.44 -16.97 -8.44
N GLN A 282 -3.61 -16.50 -9.66
CA GLN A 282 -3.18 -17.22 -10.87
C GLN A 282 -1.72 -16.92 -11.17
N LEU A 283 -0.95 -17.94 -11.53
CA LEU A 283 0.50 -17.89 -11.70
C LEU A 283 0.91 -18.57 -13.01
N ASP A 284 2.04 -18.17 -13.56
CA ASP A 284 2.79 -18.92 -14.56
C ASP A 284 3.96 -19.72 -13.96
N VAL A 285 4.13 -19.66 -12.65
CA VAL A 285 5.11 -20.47 -11.89
C VAL A 285 4.79 -21.95 -12.08
N LEU A 286 5.75 -22.74 -12.49
CA LEU A 286 5.54 -24.18 -12.64
C LEU A 286 5.33 -24.83 -11.26
N ILE A 287 4.11 -25.31 -11.03
CA ILE A 287 3.74 -26.10 -9.86
C ILE A 287 3.58 -27.55 -10.30
N THR A 288 4.38 -28.41 -9.72
CA THR A 288 4.34 -29.87 -9.96
C THR A 288 3.87 -30.60 -8.71
N ASN A 289 3.53 -31.88 -8.88
CA ASN A 289 3.19 -32.75 -7.74
C ASN A 289 4.33 -32.72 -6.71
N GLY A 290 3.97 -32.44 -5.46
CA GLY A 290 4.91 -32.27 -4.34
C GLY A 290 5.21 -30.82 -3.97
N ASN A 291 4.96 -29.82 -4.86
CA ASN A 291 5.06 -28.41 -4.49
C ASN A 291 3.80 -27.89 -3.75
N SER A 292 2.65 -28.57 -3.89
CA SER A 292 1.41 -28.23 -3.18
C SER A 292 1.63 -28.11 -1.69
N GLY A 293 1.16 -27.04 -1.08
CA GLY A 293 1.35 -26.73 0.34
C GLY A 293 2.63 -25.94 0.63
N GLY A 294 3.55 -25.82 -0.32
CA GLY A 294 4.74 -24.98 -0.20
C GLY A 294 4.43 -23.50 -0.26
N PRO A 295 5.33 -22.63 0.25
CA PRO A 295 5.14 -21.19 0.20
C PRO A 295 5.34 -20.65 -1.21
N LEU A 296 4.45 -19.72 -1.60
CA LEU A 296 4.67 -18.72 -2.65
C LEU A 296 5.24 -17.47 -1.98
N LEU A 297 6.37 -16.99 -2.47
CA LEU A 297 7.15 -15.92 -1.83
C LEU A 297 7.29 -14.71 -2.75
N ASP A 298 7.33 -13.53 -2.17
CA ASP A 298 7.86 -12.35 -2.84
C ASP A 298 9.40 -12.35 -2.84
N LEU A 299 10.02 -11.43 -3.57
CA LEU A 299 11.50 -11.34 -3.60
C LEU A 299 12.12 -10.80 -2.31
N ASN A 300 11.34 -10.53 -1.27
CA ASN A 300 11.82 -10.26 0.09
C ASN A 300 11.80 -11.51 0.97
N GLY A 301 11.42 -12.67 0.43
CA GLY A 301 11.29 -13.93 1.18
C GLY A 301 10.03 -14.00 2.04
N ARG A 302 9.03 -13.13 1.85
CA ARG A 302 7.77 -13.15 2.58
C ARG A 302 6.75 -14.03 1.86
N VAL A 303 6.03 -14.84 2.62
CA VAL A 303 4.97 -15.72 2.08
C VAL A 303 3.80 -14.86 1.62
N VAL A 304 3.52 -14.86 0.32
CA VAL A 304 2.38 -14.16 -0.29
C VAL A 304 1.26 -15.13 -0.72
N GLY A 305 1.46 -16.43 -0.52
CA GLY A 305 0.45 -17.45 -0.73
C GLY A 305 0.96 -18.85 -0.43
N ILE A 306 0.06 -19.84 -0.54
CA ILE A 306 0.39 -21.27 -0.55
C ILE A 306 0.14 -21.79 -1.96
N THR A 307 1.12 -22.47 -2.54
CA THR A 307 0.98 -23.11 -3.85
C THR A 307 -0.07 -24.21 -3.79
N ASN A 308 -0.99 -24.19 -4.75
CA ASN A 308 -1.98 -25.24 -4.98
C ASN A 308 -1.66 -25.95 -6.30
N ALA A 309 -2.16 -27.18 -6.48
CA ALA A 309 -1.93 -27.92 -7.70
C ALA A 309 -2.39 -27.16 -8.94
N GLY A 310 -1.61 -27.27 -10.01
CA GLY A 310 -1.96 -26.71 -11.31
C GLY A 310 -3.07 -27.49 -12.02
N THR A 311 -3.69 -26.85 -13.00
CA THR A 311 -4.60 -27.53 -13.94
C THR A 311 -3.82 -28.11 -15.11
N THR A 312 -4.41 -29.09 -15.79
CA THR A 312 -3.93 -29.51 -17.11
C THR A 312 -3.97 -28.33 -18.07
N GLY A 313 -2.80 -27.80 -18.45
CA GLY A 313 -2.70 -26.63 -19.34
C GLY A 313 -1.72 -25.56 -18.86
N GLY A 314 -0.99 -25.80 -17.76
CA GLY A 314 0.09 -24.90 -17.30
C GLY A 314 -0.40 -23.67 -16.52
N ILE A 315 -1.67 -23.60 -16.19
CA ILE A 315 -2.21 -22.57 -15.31
C ILE A 315 -2.11 -23.08 -13.86
N ASN A 316 -1.42 -22.35 -13.03
CA ASN A 316 -1.18 -22.68 -11.64
C ASN A 316 -1.80 -21.65 -10.70
N PHE A 317 -2.08 -22.06 -9.48
CA PHE A 317 -2.77 -21.24 -8.51
C PHE A 317 -2.07 -21.26 -7.15
N ALA A 318 -2.31 -20.21 -6.36
CA ALA A 318 -1.96 -20.18 -4.96
C ALA A 318 -3.11 -19.57 -4.14
N ILE A 319 -3.27 -20.03 -2.91
CA ILE A 319 -4.17 -19.42 -1.93
C ILE A 319 -3.49 -18.16 -1.37
N PRO A 320 -4.13 -16.98 -1.40
CA PRO A 320 -3.53 -15.74 -0.91
C PRO A 320 -3.13 -15.79 0.56
N SER A 321 -1.99 -15.21 0.90
CA SER A 321 -1.45 -15.24 2.27
C SER A 321 -2.37 -14.63 3.32
N ASN A 322 -3.15 -13.60 2.98
CA ASN A 322 -4.11 -12.99 3.92
C ASN A 322 -5.21 -13.97 4.32
N ILE A 323 -5.68 -14.78 3.39
CA ILE A 323 -6.66 -15.86 3.66
C ILE A 323 -5.98 -16.97 4.46
N VAL A 324 -4.80 -17.42 4.01
CA VAL A 324 -4.02 -18.45 4.73
C VAL A 324 -3.80 -18.06 6.19
N LYS A 325 -3.37 -16.84 6.43
CA LYS A 325 -3.15 -16.32 7.79
C LYS A 325 -4.42 -16.37 8.62
N ARG A 326 -5.53 -15.90 8.07
CA ARG A 326 -6.82 -15.88 8.79
C ARG A 326 -7.32 -17.28 9.13
N VAL A 327 -7.20 -18.21 8.19
CA VAL A 327 -7.60 -19.61 8.37
C VAL A 327 -6.67 -20.30 9.37
N ALA A 328 -5.35 -20.19 9.20
CA ALA A 328 -4.37 -20.83 10.06
C ALA A 328 -4.44 -20.32 11.51
N ASP A 329 -4.52 -19.00 11.71
CA ASP A 329 -4.64 -18.40 13.05
C ASP A 329 -5.92 -18.88 13.77
N SER A 330 -7.04 -18.99 13.02
CA SER A 330 -8.29 -19.53 13.57
C SER A 330 -8.16 -21.01 13.95
N ILE A 331 -7.58 -21.82 13.06
CA ILE A 331 -7.35 -23.24 13.32
C ILE A 331 -6.45 -23.44 14.53
N ILE A 332 -5.35 -22.69 14.65
CA ILE A 332 -4.43 -22.76 15.81
C ILE A 332 -5.20 -22.43 17.10
N LYS A 333 -6.07 -21.44 17.06
CA LYS A 333 -6.82 -20.97 18.23
C LYS A 333 -8.01 -21.86 18.62
N THR A 334 -8.77 -22.37 17.62
CA THR A 334 -10.07 -23.01 17.84
C THR A 334 -10.21 -24.41 17.25
N GLY A 335 -9.22 -24.88 16.51
CA GLY A 335 -9.26 -26.16 15.78
C GLY A 335 -10.00 -26.10 14.44
N LYS A 336 -10.63 -24.98 14.08
CA LYS A 336 -11.39 -24.82 12.82
C LYS A 336 -11.40 -23.39 12.32
N TYR A 337 -11.82 -23.22 11.07
CA TYR A 337 -12.22 -21.93 10.50
C TYR A 337 -13.67 -22.00 10.03
N GLU A 338 -14.40 -20.90 10.15
CA GLU A 338 -15.79 -20.80 9.77
C GLU A 338 -15.95 -19.73 8.68
N HIS A 339 -16.32 -20.17 7.47
CA HIS A 339 -16.53 -19.28 6.33
C HIS A 339 -17.87 -18.56 6.43
N PRO A 340 -17.93 -17.25 6.07
CA PRO A 340 -19.17 -16.51 6.04
C PRO A 340 -20.06 -16.97 4.87
N PHE A 341 -21.34 -17.19 5.14
CA PHE A 341 -22.32 -17.57 4.16
C PHE A 341 -23.49 -16.58 4.13
N VAL A 342 -23.80 -16.07 2.94
CA VAL A 342 -24.95 -15.16 2.72
C VAL A 342 -26.11 -15.87 2.04
N GLY A 343 -25.85 -16.79 1.13
CA GLY A 343 -26.87 -17.68 0.58
C GLY A 343 -27.57 -17.14 -0.69
N TYR A 344 -26.80 -16.82 -1.69
CA TYR A 344 -27.29 -16.50 -3.03
C TYR A 344 -26.37 -17.07 -4.11
N THR A 345 -26.89 -17.17 -5.35
CA THR A 345 -26.07 -17.28 -6.53
C THR A 345 -26.15 -16.00 -7.34
N GLY A 346 -25.06 -15.60 -7.96
CA GLY A 346 -24.99 -14.34 -8.68
C GLY A 346 -24.29 -14.45 -10.02
N LEU A 347 -24.48 -13.45 -10.87
CA LEU A 347 -23.79 -13.26 -12.13
C LEU A 347 -23.03 -11.93 -12.07
N THR A 348 -21.71 -11.98 -12.28
CA THR A 348 -20.91 -10.78 -12.47
C THR A 348 -21.36 -10.05 -13.73
N LEU A 349 -21.78 -8.78 -13.59
CA LEU A 349 -22.22 -7.95 -14.71
C LEU A 349 -21.04 -7.29 -15.40
N THR A 350 -20.82 -7.67 -16.64
CA THR A 350 -19.93 -7.03 -17.61
C THR A 350 -20.73 -6.73 -18.87
N ALA A 351 -20.22 -5.91 -19.77
CA ALA A 351 -20.89 -5.69 -21.04
C ALA A 351 -21.15 -7.00 -21.82
N ASP A 352 -20.20 -7.93 -21.74
CA ASP A 352 -20.30 -9.25 -22.37
C ASP A 352 -21.33 -10.13 -21.67
N SER A 353 -21.30 -10.29 -20.33
CA SER A 353 -22.24 -11.13 -19.60
C SER A 353 -23.68 -10.61 -19.70
N ILE A 354 -23.89 -9.28 -19.72
CA ILE A 354 -25.20 -8.67 -19.94
C ILE A 354 -25.74 -9.07 -21.31
N LYS A 355 -24.91 -9.03 -22.34
CA LYS A 355 -25.30 -9.41 -23.70
C LYS A 355 -25.50 -10.92 -23.84
N THR A 356 -24.54 -11.73 -23.40
CA THR A 356 -24.57 -13.21 -23.59
C THR A 356 -25.64 -13.88 -22.74
N SER A 357 -25.96 -13.31 -21.57
CA SER A 357 -27.05 -13.81 -20.70
C SER A 357 -28.39 -13.11 -20.93
N ASN A 358 -28.51 -12.29 -21.99
CA ASN A 358 -29.73 -11.53 -22.33
C ASN A 358 -30.32 -10.80 -21.12
N VAL A 359 -29.51 -10.06 -20.35
CA VAL A 359 -29.97 -9.36 -19.15
C VAL A 359 -30.70 -8.09 -19.52
N ALA A 360 -31.97 -8.00 -19.17
CA ALA A 360 -32.81 -6.82 -19.37
C ALA A 360 -32.82 -5.90 -18.15
N ASN A 361 -33.20 -4.64 -18.35
CA ASN A 361 -33.31 -3.57 -17.33
C ASN A 361 -31.97 -3.12 -16.71
N VAL A 362 -30.86 -3.36 -17.40
CA VAL A 362 -29.55 -2.88 -16.97
C VAL A 362 -28.82 -2.25 -18.15
N ASP A 363 -28.08 -1.19 -17.86
CA ASP A 363 -27.17 -0.58 -18.82
C ASP A 363 -25.91 -1.43 -19.00
N GLN A 364 -25.33 -1.45 -20.20
CA GLN A 364 -24.10 -2.20 -20.47
C GLN A 364 -22.89 -1.73 -19.65
N SER A 365 -22.94 -0.52 -19.12
CA SER A 365 -21.93 0.01 -18.21
C SER A 365 -22.13 -0.44 -16.76
N THR A 366 -23.27 -1.07 -16.42
CA THR A 366 -23.54 -1.55 -15.06
C THR A 366 -22.51 -2.58 -14.64
N ARG A 367 -21.98 -2.42 -13.42
CA ARG A 367 -21.04 -3.33 -12.78
C ARG A 367 -21.57 -3.71 -11.41
N GLY A 368 -21.39 -4.96 -11.03
CA GLY A 368 -21.85 -5.53 -9.79
C GLY A 368 -22.25 -7.00 -9.96
N ILE A 369 -22.95 -7.53 -8.98
CA ILE A 369 -23.42 -8.93 -8.97
C ILE A 369 -24.93 -8.93 -9.05
N MET A 370 -25.47 -9.32 -10.19
CA MET A 370 -26.91 -9.59 -10.31
C MET A 370 -27.25 -10.85 -9.53
N ILE A 371 -28.27 -10.79 -8.69
CA ILE A 371 -28.76 -11.94 -7.93
C ILE A 371 -29.56 -12.84 -8.86
N VAL A 372 -29.08 -14.07 -9.07
CA VAL A 372 -29.74 -15.07 -9.93
C VAL A 372 -30.70 -15.93 -9.12
N SER A 373 -30.29 -16.34 -7.92
CA SER A 373 -31.17 -17.07 -6.98
C SER A 373 -30.82 -16.73 -5.55
N VAL A 374 -31.81 -16.88 -4.65
CA VAL A 374 -31.67 -16.74 -3.21
C VAL A 374 -31.99 -18.07 -2.57
N VAL A 375 -31.13 -18.51 -1.64
CA VAL A 375 -31.33 -19.76 -0.89
C VAL A 375 -32.38 -19.55 0.19
N GLN A 376 -33.36 -20.42 0.24
CA GLN A 376 -34.41 -20.36 1.22
C GLN A 376 -33.88 -20.47 2.67
N GLY A 377 -34.35 -19.65 3.57
CA GLY A 377 -33.90 -19.59 4.97
C GLY A 377 -32.56 -18.89 5.19
N SER A 378 -31.87 -18.50 4.12
CA SER A 378 -30.53 -17.87 4.18
C SER A 378 -30.56 -16.44 4.72
N PRO A 379 -29.42 -15.91 5.11
CA PRO A 379 -29.22 -14.48 5.40
C PRO A 379 -29.67 -13.56 4.25
N ALA A 380 -29.45 -13.96 3.00
CA ALA A 380 -29.87 -13.21 1.80
C ALA A 380 -31.38 -13.05 1.74
N GLU A 381 -32.11 -14.14 1.95
CA GLU A 381 -33.57 -14.11 1.97
C GLU A 381 -34.10 -13.24 3.12
N LYS A 382 -33.56 -13.44 4.34
CA LYS A 382 -33.92 -12.66 5.53
C LYS A 382 -33.66 -11.16 5.37
N ALA A 383 -32.63 -10.79 4.62
CA ALA A 383 -32.33 -9.40 4.31
C ALA A 383 -33.20 -8.81 3.19
N GLY A 384 -34.00 -9.62 2.52
CA GLY A 384 -34.91 -9.20 1.46
C GLY A 384 -34.18 -8.99 0.11
N LEU A 385 -33.13 -9.76 -0.17
CA LEU A 385 -32.51 -9.81 -1.52
C LEU A 385 -33.52 -10.46 -2.48
N ILE A 386 -33.66 -9.86 -3.68
CA ILE A 386 -34.62 -10.28 -4.71
C ILE A 386 -33.87 -10.83 -5.91
N ALA A 387 -34.10 -12.09 -6.24
CA ALA A 387 -33.53 -12.74 -7.41
C ALA A 387 -34.11 -12.19 -8.72
N ALA A 388 -33.31 -12.24 -9.78
CA ALA A 388 -33.73 -11.91 -11.13
C ALA A 388 -34.86 -12.87 -11.62
N ASN A 389 -35.76 -12.33 -12.40
CA ASN A 389 -36.79 -13.15 -13.07
C ASN A 389 -36.20 -13.74 -14.34
N ARG A 390 -36.49 -15.02 -14.61
CA ARG A 390 -36.24 -15.61 -15.92
C ARG A 390 -37.28 -15.09 -16.90
N ILE A 391 -36.81 -14.65 -18.07
CA ILE A 391 -37.67 -14.11 -19.12
C ILE A 391 -37.30 -14.73 -20.48
N ASN A 392 -38.27 -14.73 -21.41
CA ASN A 392 -37.97 -14.98 -22.82
C ASN A 392 -37.69 -13.67 -23.52
N THR A 393 -36.56 -13.58 -24.19
CA THR A 393 -36.16 -12.45 -25.02
C THR A 393 -36.15 -12.82 -26.48
N PRO A 394 -36.12 -11.88 -27.42
CA PRO A 394 -35.98 -12.19 -28.85
C PRO A 394 -34.72 -13.04 -29.19
N ASN A 395 -33.70 -12.98 -28.32
CA ASN A 395 -32.43 -13.70 -28.48
C ASN A 395 -32.38 -15.01 -27.67
N GLY A 396 -33.50 -15.46 -27.11
CA GLY A 396 -33.58 -16.68 -26.29
C GLY A 396 -33.91 -16.41 -24.82
N GLN A 397 -33.65 -17.38 -23.97
CA GLN A 397 -33.84 -17.18 -22.52
C GLN A 397 -32.86 -16.13 -21.96
N GLY A 398 -33.32 -15.36 -21.01
CA GLY A 398 -32.54 -14.32 -20.36
C GLY A 398 -33.04 -14.02 -18.95
N TYR A 399 -32.58 -12.92 -18.39
CA TYR A 399 -32.92 -12.46 -17.05
C TYR A 399 -33.42 -11.02 -17.08
N GLN A 400 -34.43 -10.75 -16.29
CA GLN A 400 -34.81 -9.39 -15.87
C GLN A 400 -34.17 -9.15 -14.49
N ALA A 401 -33.18 -8.26 -14.42
CA ALA A 401 -32.50 -7.96 -13.18
C ALA A 401 -33.45 -7.27 -12.19
N ASN A 402 -33.44 -7.71 -10.92
CA ASN A 402 -34.10 -7.06 -9.81
C ASN A 402 -33.04 -6.43 -8.88
N ASP A 403 -32.22 -7.23 -8.20
CA ASP A 403 -31.17 -6.76 -7.31
C ASP A 403 -29.79 -6.97 -7.91
N ILE A 404 -28.96 -5.95 -7.79
CA ILE A 404 -27.54 -6.00 -8.15
C ILE A 404 -26.73 -5.50 -6.96
N ILE A 405 -25.92 -6.35 -6.34
CA ILE A 405 -24.98 -5.92 -5.29
C ILE A 405 -23.89 -5.09 -5.93
N VAL A 406 -23.72 -3.84 -5.44
CA VAL A 406 -22.72 -2.89 -5.94
C VAL A 406 -21.72 -2.46 -4.87
N SER A 407 -22.00 -2.74 -3.59
CA SER A 407 -21.06 -2.50 -2.49
C SER A 407 -21.36 -3.38 -1.28
N VAL A 408 -20.32 -3.56 -0.44
CA VAL A 408 -20.42 -4.18 0.90
C VAL A 408 -19.66 -3.31 1.89
N ASN A 409 -20.30 -2.91 2.99
CA ASN A 409 -19.75 -1.99 3.98
C ASN A 409 -19.11 -0.73 3.36
N GLY A 410 -19.72 -0.19 2.31
CA GLY A 410 -19.23 0.98 1.57
C GLY A 410 -18.10 0.70 0.57
N LYS A 411 -17.47 -0.49 0.58
CA LYS A 411 -16.50 -0.88 -0.43
C LYS A 411 -17.21 -1.34 -1.70
N GLN A 412 -16.83 -0.78 -2.83
CA GLN A 412 -17.40 -1.13 -4.13
C GLN A 412 -17.13 -2.61 -4.48
N VAL A 413 -18.16 -3.28 -4.98
CA VAL A 413 -18.11 -4.67 -5.48
C VAL A 413 -18.55 -4.65 -6.94
N LYS A 414 -17.65 -5.07 -7.84
CA LYS A 414 -17.89 -5.11 -9.28
C LYS A 414 -18.08 -6.52 -9.81
N SER A 415 -17.68 -7.54 -9.03
CA SER A 415 -17.67 -8.93 -9.44
C SER A 415 -17.82 -9.89 -8.26
N LEU A 416 -18.06 -11.16 -8.56
CA LEU A 416 -18.05 -12.24 -7.57
C LEU A 416 -16.67 -12.42 -6.93
N GLU A 417 -15.63 -12.13 -7.67
CA GLU A 417 -14.25 -12.16 -7.18
C GLU A 417 -14.00 -11.08 -6.11
N ASP A 418 -14.44 -9.83 -6.37
CA ASP A 418 -14.37 -8.74 -5.39
C ASP A 418 -15.16 -9.10 -4.10
N TRP A 419 -16.34 -9.66 -4.30
CA TRP A 419 -17.18 -10.13 -3.21
C TRP A 419 -16.50 -11.20 -2.37
N ALA A 420 -16.00 -12.26 -3.01
CA ALA A 420 -15.37 -13.37 -2.32
C ALA A 420 -14.12 -12.92 -1.56
N SER A 421 -13.28 -12.09 -2.19
CA SER A 421 -12.09 -11.51 -1.53
C SER A 421 -12.50 -10.73 -0.27
N TYR A 422 -13.48 -9.85 -0.38
CA TYR A 422 -13.94 -9.07 0.76
C TYR A 422 -14.51 -9.94 1.89
N MET A 423 -15.37 -10.90 1.53
CA MET A 423 -16.02 -11.79 2.50
C MET A 423 -14.98 -12.63 3.24
N GLU A 424 -14.06 -13.26 2.52
CA GLU A 424 -13.08 -14.16 3.12
C GLU A 424 -11.98 -13.42 3.90
N GLU A 425 -11.66 -12.18 3.53
CA GLU A 425 -10.62 -11.42 4.22
C GLU A 425 -11.15 -10.58 5.39
N SER A 426 -12.41 -10.15 5.35
CA SER A 426 -12.88 -9.08 6.22
C SER A 426 -14.16 -9.39 7.02
N VAL A 427 -14.89 -10.46 6.68
CA VAL A 427 -16.17 -10.76 7.31
C VAL A 427 -16.10 -12.07 8.10
N SER A 428 -16.72 -12.11 9.27
CA SER A 428 -16.90 -13.33 10.06
C SER A 428 -18.38 -13.69 10.17
N PRO A 429 -18.72 -14.97 10.29
CA PRO A 429 -20.08 -15.37 10.61
C PRO A 429 -20.60 -14.65 11.86
N GLY A 430 -21.86 -14.20 11.83
CA GLY A 430 -22.48 -13.41 12.89
C GLY A 430 -22.17 -11.91 12.85
N GLN A 431 -21.22 -11.46 12.05
CA GLN A 431 -20.90 -10.05 11.87
C GLN A 431 -21.93 -9.38 10.95
N THR A 432 -22.52 -8.27 11.41
CA THR A 432 -23.44 -7.48 10.56
C THR A 432 -22.69 -6.78 9.44
N ILE A 433 -23.16 -6.91 8.21
CA ILE A 433 -22.67 -6.20 7.02
C ILE A 433 -23.79 -5.39 6.36
N GLN A 434 -23.41 -4.31 5.67
CA GLN A 434 -24.32 -3.46 4.90
C GLN A 434 -24.07 -3.70 3.41
N LEU A 435 -25.12 -4.11 2.70
CA LEU A 435 -25.06 -4.28 1.24
C LEU A 435 -25.66 -3.06 0.56
N GLY A 436 -24.91 -2.42 -0.31
CA GLY A 436 -25.47 -1.48 -1.29
C GLY A 436 -26.00 -2.28 -2.48
N VAL A 437 -27.31 -2.20 -2.70
CA VAL A 437 -28.03 -2.96 -3.72
C VAL A 437 -28.71 -1.99 -4.68
N LEU A 438 -28.34 -2.06 -5.96
CA LEU A 438 -29.06 -1.34 -7.01
C LEU A 438 -30.37 -2.08 -7.30
N ARG A 439 -31.49 -1.44 -6.97
CA ARG A 439 -32.87 -1.94 -7.10
C ARG A 439 -33.73 -0.87 -7.78
N SER A 440 -34.33 -1.19 -8.89
CA SER A 440 -35.21 -0.26 -9.63
C SER A 440 -34.56 1.12 -9.90
N GLY A 441 -33.27 1.13 -10.26
CA GLY A 441 -32.51 2.33 -10.59
C GLY A 441 -31.95 3.15 -9.42
N SER A 442 -32.22 2.72 -8.16
CA SER A 442 -31.74 3.40 -6.96
C SER A 442 -30.92 2.44 -6.09
N VAL A 443 -29.93 2.95 -5.38
CA VAL A 443 -29.16 2.15 -4.43
C VAL A 443 -29.87 2.15 -3.07
N VAL A 444 -30.28 0.97 -2.63
CA VAL A 444 -30.82 0.71 -1.30
C VAL A 444 -29.81 -0.01 -0.42
N THR A 445 -29.85 0.19 0.87
CA THR A 445 -28.98 -0.50 1.82
C THR A 445 -29.73 -1.62 2.49
N LEU A 446 -29.21 -2.85 2.40
CA LEU A 446 -29.73 -4.02 3.11
C LEU A 446 -28.75 -4.43 4.20
N THR A 447 -29.28 -4.73 5.38
CA THR A 447 -28.49 -5.27 6.50
C THR A 447 -28.53 -6.79 6.46
N VAL A 448 -27.35 -7.41 6.43
CA VAL A 448 -27.19 -8.87 6.38
C VAL A 448 -26.30 -9.33 7.52
N VAL A 449 -26.65 -10.46 8.12
CA VAL A 449 -25.82 -11.15 9.12
C VAL A 449 -25.44 -12.52 8.56
N PRO A 450 -24.23 -12.69 7.98
CA PRO A 450 -23.79 -13.97 7.44
C PRO A 450 -23.80 -15.06 8.51
N THR A 451 -24.16 -16.27 8.12
CA THR A 451 -24.05 -17.47 8.94
C THR A 451 -22.78 -18.25 8.59
N VAL A 452 -22.55 -19.33 9.30
CA VAL A 452 -21.47 -20.27 8.94
C VAL A 452 -21.87 -21.02 7.67
N ARG A 453 -20.92 -21.17 6.72
CA ARG A 453 -21.07 -22.03 5.57
C ARG A 453 -21.03 -23.49 6.03
N SER A 454 -22.02 -24.26 5.68
CA SER A 454 -22.11 -25.71 5.93
C SER A 454 -21.56 -26.53 4.77
#